data_0745dafac877dd1e74a8e9b66572024c
#
_entry.id   0745dafac877dd1e74a8e9b66572024c
#
_cell.length_a   1.000
_cell.length_b   1.000
_cell.length_c   1.000
_cell.angle_alpha   90.00
_cell.angle_beta   90.00
_cell.angle_gamma   90.00
#
_symmetry.space_group_name_H-M   'P 1'
#
loop_
_entity.id
_entity.type
_entity.pdbx_description
1 polymer ?
#
loop_
_entity_poly.entity_id
_entity_poly.type
_entity_poly.pdbx_seq_one_letter_code
_entity_poly.pdbx_strand_id
1 'polypeptide(L)'
;MKKNIAGIIAAAGVAALILSTITGCNNTSAPASGDEEKVHTPAGAIVYFDLDRVLNEYDMANDLRSVAETKINSINQEVTRRGNKLEKDSKAFQDKINKGLMTQSVAEIQYKKLQDQQNSFNQYAAQKQQEIAEEQQVMMNQIADPIKTFIDEFNAEKGYAMILTTQGDILPAPVVTADPSLDITDEVLEGLNAAYVKSKSEKKD
;
A
#
# COMPACT_ATOMS: atom_id res chain seq x y z
N MET A 1 1.66 -22.29 50.42
CA MET A 1 1.53 -21.65 51.73
C MET A 1 0.74 -20.35 51.53
N LYS A 2 -0.59 -20.34 51.76
CA LYS A 2 -1.32 -19.87 52.94
C LYS A 2 -0.80 -18.48 53.38
N LYS A 3 -1.56 -17.38 53.29
CA LYS A 3 -2.71 -17.05 54.15
C LYS A 3 -3.44 -15.81 53.67
N ASN A 4 -4.77 -15.86 53.71
CA ASN A 4 -5.75 -14.79 53.76
C ASN A 4 -5.50 -13.84 54.91
N ILE A 5 -6.00 -12.59 54.79
CA ILE A 5 -6.73 -11.93 55.90
C ILE A 5 -7.71 -10.91 55.30
N ALA A 6 -8.99 -11.10 55.65
CA ALA A 6 -10.12 -10.20 55.47
C ALA A 6 -10.14 -9.11 56.57
N GLY A 7 -10.76 -8.01 56.27
CA GLY A 7 -11.03 -6.97 57.26
C GLY A 7 -12.18 -6.07 56.81
N ILE A 8 -13.36 -6.38 57.30
CA ILE A 8 -14.62 -5.59 57.25
C ILE A 8 -14.58 -4.55 58.34
N ILE A 9 -14.94 -3.31 58.09
CA ILE A 9 -15.64 -2.45 59.09
C ILE A 9 -16.57 -1.49 58.33
N ALA A 10 -17.84 -1.54 58.75
CA ALA A 10 -18.96 -0.66 58.42
C ALA A 10 -19.10 0.46 59.46
N ALA A 11 -19.68 1.58 59.05
CA ALA A 11 -20.57 2.48 59.84
C ALA A 11 -20.83 3.74 59.00
N ALA A 12 -22.01 3.98 58.49
CA ALA A 12 -23.23 4.51 59.09
C ALA A 12 -23.23 6.01 59.36
N GLY A 13 -24.14 6.71 58.70
CA GLY A 13 -24.81 7.90 59.25
C GLY A 13 -24.69 9.18 58.44
N VAL A 14 -25.71 9.65 57.89
CA VAL A 14 -26.77 10.58 58.28
C VAL A 14 -27.21 11.42 57.05
N ALA A 15 -28.49 11.50 56.87
CA ALA A 15 -29.25 12.19 55.85
C ALA A 15 -29.21 13.73 55.97
N ALA A 16 -29.31 14.40 54.83
CA ALA A 16 -29.97 15.71 54.74
C ALA A 16 -30.72 15.82 53.42
N LEU A 17 -32.06 15.82 53.50
CA LEU A 17 -33.03 16.14 52.47
C LEU A 17 -32.95 17.60 52.07
N ILE A 18 -32.81 17.89 50.76
CA ILE A 18 -33.34 19.14 50.20
C ILE A 18 -34.19 18.75 48.98
N LEU A 19 -35.50 18.88 49.14
CA LEU A 19 -36.50 18.85 48.06
C LEU A 19 -36.33 20.15 47.22
N SER A 20 -36.15 19.98 45.95
CA SER A 20 -36.51 21.00 44.96
C SER A 20 -37.24 20.31 43.82
N THR A 21 -38.52 20.44 43.82
CA THR A 21 -39.47 20.05 42.77
C THR A 21 -39.26 20.93 41.52
N ILE A 22 -38.93 20.36 40.40
CA ILE A 22 -39.24 20.94 39.10
C ILE A 22 -39.92 19.85 38.28
N THR A 23 -41.21 20.06 38.08
CA THR A 23 -42.10 19.40 37.11
C THR A 23 -41.61 19.65 35.70
N GLY A 24 -41.59 18.61 34.87
CA GLY A 24 -41.50 18.87 33.43
C GLY A 24 -41.23 17.64 32.56
N CYS A 25 -42.29 17.02 32.08
CA CYS A 25 -42.45 16.30 30.81
C CYS A 25 -41.67 15.00 30.57
N ASN A 26 -42.40 13.98 30.82
CA ASN A 26 -42.29 12.65 30.22
C ASN A 26 -42.21 12.72 28.69
N ASN A 27 -41.12 12.24 28.11
CA ASN A 27 -41.14 11.79 26.73
C ASN A 27 -40.29 10.52 26.61
N THR A 28 -41.02 9.42 26.63
CA THR A 28 -40.55 8.07 26.36
C THR A 28 -40.25 8.02 24.85
N SER A 29 -39.00 8.10 24.47
CA SER A 29 -38.58 7.78 23.10
C SER A 29 -37.75 6.51 23.16
N ALA A 30 -38.19 5.53 22.40
CA ALA A 30 -37.56 4.23 22.14
C ALA A 30 -36.12 4.41 21.62
N PRO A 31 -35.24 3.40 21.77
CA PRO A 31 -33.88 3.49 21.22
C PRO A 31 -33.98 3.50 19.70
N ALA A 32 -33.71 4.64 19.11
CA ALA A 32 -33.47 4.76 17.69
C ALA A 32 -32.19 4.02 17.35
N SER A 33 -32.29 3.19 16.35
CA SER A 33 -31.22 2.54 15.60
C SER A 33 -30.05 3.49 15.36
N GLY A 34 -28.84 3.00 15.62
CA GLY A 34 -27.64 3.79 15.39
C GLY A 34 -27.45 4.13 13.92
N ASP A 35 -27.83 5.32 13.54
CA ASP A 35 -27.13 6.03 12.48
C ASP A 35 -25.81 6.46 13.11
N GLU A 36 -24.70 5.91 12.64
CA GLU A 36 -23.38 6.45 12.90
C GLU A 36 -23.35 7.87 12.34
N GLU A 37 -23.58 8.84 13.21
CA GLU A 37 -23.41 10.25 12.91
C GLU A 37 -21.95 10.42 12.50
N LYS A 38 -21.68 10.58 11.18
CA LYS A 38 -20.33 10.89 10.68
C LYS A 38 -19.87 12.15 11.40
N VAL A 39 -18.94 11.99 12.32
CA VAL A 39 -18.36 13.10 13.09
C VAL A 39 -17.71 14.03 12.09
N HIS A 40 -18.38 15.15 11.84
CA HIS A 40 -17.87 16.14 10.89
C HIS A 40 -16.72 16.93 11.54
N THR A 41 -15.49 16.65 11.08
CA THR A 41 -14.29 17.33 11.57
C THR A 41 -14.33 18.81 11.14
N PRO A 42 -14.19 19.77 12.06
CA PRO A 42 -14.37 21.19 11.75
C PRO A 42 -13.24 21.72 10.86
N ALA A 43 -13.56 22.75 10.07
CA ALA A 43 -12.56 23.53 9.35
C ALA A 43 -11.50 24.08 10.32
N GLY A 44 -10.24 24.13 9.88
CA GLY A 44 -9.09 24.55 10.71
C GLY A 44 -8.50 23.44 11.59
N ALA A 45 -9.08 22.22 11.59
CA ALA A 45 -8.50 21.09 12.31
C ALA A 45 -7.23 20.56 11.59
N ILE A 46 -6.38 19.88 12.34
CA ILE A 46 -5.31 19.04 11.79
C ILE A 46 -5.85 17.62 11.74
N VAL A 47 -5.89 17.02 10.56
CA VAL A 47 -6.43 15.69 10.34
C VAL A 47 -5.38 14.76 9.76
N TYR A 48 -5.67 13.47 9.72
CA TYR A 48 -4.76 12.49 9.13
C TYR A 48 -5.53 11.40 8.37
N PHE A 49 -4.81 10.71 7.49
CA PHE A 49 -5.30 9.49 6.86
C PHE A 49 -4.25 8.39 6.88
N ASP A 50 -4.71 7.14 6.86
CA ASP A 50 -3.86 5.95 6.79
C ASP A 50 -3.43 5.72 5.33
N LEU A 51 -2.17 6.04 5.04
CA LEU A 51 -1.63 5.88 3.70
C LEU A 51 -1.51 4.41 3.28
N ASP A 52 -1.16 3.52 4.19
CA ASP A 52 -1.03 2.08 3.87
C ASP A 52 -2.38 1.51 3.49
N ARG A 53 -3.44 1.90 4.20
CA ARG A 53 -4.80 1.52 3.86
C ARG A 53 -5.22 2.09 2.51
N VAL A 54 -4.96 3.37 2.26
CA VAL A 54 -5.22 4.01 0.95
C VAL A 54 -4.51 3.27 -0.17
N LEU A 55 -3.22 2.95 -0.03
CA LEU A 55 -2.46 2.24 -1.06
C LEU A 55 -2.98 0.81 -1.32
N ASN A 56 -3.57 0.16 -0.31
CA ASN A 56 -4.10 -1.19 -0.45
C ASN A 56 -5.53 -1.23 -1.00
N GLU A 57 -6.35 -0.20 -0.73
CA GLU A 57 -7.77 -0.17 -1.08
C GLU A 57 -8.10 0.80 -2.25
N TYR A 58 -7.11 1.60 -2.72
CA TYR A 58 -7.28 2.46 -3.88
C TYR A 58 -7.26 1.66 -5.18
N ASP A 59 -8.37 1.66 -5.91
CA ASP A 59 -8.55 0.86 -7.12
C ASP A 59 -7.48 1.14 -8.19
N MET A 60 -7.10 2.40 -8.39
CA MET A 60 -6.04 2.75 -9.33
C MET A 60 -4.68 2.16 -8.93
N ALA A 61 -4.35 2.19 -7.65
CA ALA A 61 -3.11 1.60 -7.15
C ALA A 61 -3.08 0.08 -7.38
N ASN A 62 -4.20 -0.58 -7.17
CA ASN A 62 -4.35 -2.01 -7.42
C ASN A 62 -4.25 -2.36 -8.91
N ASP A 63 -4.89 -1.59 -9.79
CA ASP A 63 -4.80 -1.77 -11.23
C ASP A 63 -3.36 -1.57 -11.74
N LEU A 64 -2.67 -0.51 -11.31
CA LEU A 64 -1.28 -0.22 -11.68
C LEU A 64 -0.32 -1.28 -11.16
N ARG A 65 -0.50 -1.74 -9.92
CA ARG A 65 0.29 -2.84 -9.34
C ARG A 65 0.15 -4.12 -10.15
N SER A 66 -1.07 -4.49 -10.52
CA SER A 66 -1.34 -5.69 -11.34
C SER A 66 -0.66 -5.61 -12.72
N VAL A 67 -0.67 -4.44 -13.35
CA VAL A 67 0.01 -4.22 -14.64
C VAL A 67 1.53 -4.32 -14.47
N ALA A 68 2.10 -3.67 -13.45
CA ALA A 68 3.53 -3.71 -13.16
C ALA A 68 4.00 -5.14 -12.83
N GLU A 69 3.27 -5.88 -12.00
CA GLU A 69 3.56 -7.27 -11.67
C GLU A 69 3.56 -8.17 -12.91
N THR A 70 2.58 -8.00 -13.80
CA THR A 70 2.52 -8.75 -15.05
C THR A 70 3.75 -8.49 -15.93
N LYS A 71 4.17 -7.23 -16.05
CA LYS A 71 5.36 -6.84 -16.81
C LYS A 71 6.64 -7.38 -16.18
N ILE A 72 6.80 -7.24 -14.87
CA ILE A 72 7.96 -7.74 -14.12
C ILE A 72 8.06 -9.27 -14.25
N ASN A 73 6.95 -9.99 -14.11
CA ASN A 73 6.91 -11.44 -14.27
C ASN A 73 7.32 -11.86 -15.68
N SER A 74 6.85 -11.15 -16.72
CA SER A 74 7.25 -11.41 -18.10
C SER A 74 8.76 -11.21 -18.31
N ILE A 75 9.32 -10.14 -17.75
CA ILE A 75 10.78 -9.88 -17.80
C ILE A 75 11.54 -11.01 -17.11
N ASN A 76 11.14 -11.39 -15.90
CA ASN A 76 11.80 -12.44 -15.12
C ASN A 76 11.76 -13.80 -15.83
N GLN A 77 10.63 -14.14 -16.45
CA GLN A 77 10.49 -15.37 -17.24
C GLN A 77 11.45 -15.37 -18.44
N GLU A 78 11.58 -14.24 -19.16
CA GLU A 78 12.47 -14.16 -20.31
C GLU A 78 13.95 -14.21 -19.89
N VAL A 79 14.34 -13.54 -18.81
CA VAL A 79 15.69 -13.63 -18.24
C VAL A 79 16.01 -15.09 -17.87
N THR A 80 15.09 -15.74 -17.16
CA THR A 80 15.25 -17.16 -16.76
C THR A 80 15.35 -18.07 -17.98
N ARG A 81 14.51 -17.87 -18.99
CA ARG A 81 14.54 -18.66 -20.22
C ARG A 81 15.88 -18.54 -20.98
N ARG A 82 16.42 -17.32 -21.06
CA ARG A 82 17.74 -17.06 -21.68
C ARG A 82 18.87 -17.68 -20.87
N GLY A 83 18.85 -17.54 -19.56
CA GLY A 83 19.82 -18.15 -18.66
C GLY A 83 19.86 -19.67 -18.79
N ASN A 84 18.70 -20.32 -18.73
CA ASN A 84 18.56 -21.76 -18.88
C ASN A 84 19.04 -22.26 -20.27
N LYS A 85 18.78 -21.46 -21.32
CA LYS A 85 19.28 -21.77 -22.66
C LYS A 85 20.81 -21.74 -22.71
N LEU A 86 21.42 -20.70 -22.16
CA LEU A 86 22.87 -20.55 -22.11
C LEU A 86 23.53 -21.68 -21.31
N GLU A 87 22.98 -22.04 -20.17
CA GLU A 87 23.42 -23.17 -19.35
C GLU A 87 23.38 -24.50 -20.15
N LYS A 88 22.26 -24.75 -20.82
CA LYS A 88 22.10 -25.92 -21.68
C LYS A 88 23.12 -25.95 -22.81
N ASP A 89 23.34 -24.82 -23.49
CA ASP A 89 24.30 -24.73 -24.58
C ASP A 89 25.74 -24.95 -24.08
N SER A 90 26.09 -24.39 -22.90
CA SER A 90 27.39 -24.60 -22.22
C SER A 90 27.61 -26.07 -21.85
N LYS A 91 26.60 -26.72 -21.27
CA LYS A 91 26.66 -28.13 -20.90
C LYS A 91 26.83 -29.04 -22.12
N ALA A 92 26.04 -28.77 -23.18
CA ALA A 92 26.15 -29.51 -24.43
C ALA A 92 27.52 -29.36 -25.10
N PHE A 93 28.15 -28.19 -25.02
CA PHE A 93 29.49 -27.94 -25.49
C PHE A 93 30.50 -28.76 -24.67
N GLN A 94 30.43 -28.70 -23.34
CA GLN A 94 31.32 -29.45 -22.45
C GLN A 94 31.23 -30.97 -22.67
N ASP A 95 30.00 -31.50 -22.85
CA ASP A 95 29.77 -32.92 -23.15
C ASP A 95 30.42 -33.35 -24.46
N LYS A 96 30.36 -32.48 -25.49
CA LYS A 96 31.00 -32.79 -26.81
C LYS A 96 32.53 -32.77 -26.71
N ILE A 97 33.09 -31.84 -25.96
CA ILE A 97 34.55 -31.80 -25.69
C ILE A 97 34.98 -33.08 -24.97
N ASN A 98 34.31 -33.43 -23.86
CA ASN A 98 34.66 -34.59 -23.04
C ASN A 98 34.57 -35.90 -23.81
N LYS A 99 33.68 -36.00 -24.79
CA LYS A 99 33.49 -37.17 -25.66
C LYS A 99 34.40 -37.17 -26.92
N GLY A 100 35.25 -36.15 -27.09
CA GLY A 100 36.10 -36.04 -28.25
C GLY A 100 35.35 -35.84 -29.57
N LEU A 101 34.12 -35.31 -29.54
CA LEU A 101 33.25 -35.13 -30.70
C LEU A 101 33.46 -33.83 -31.47
N MET A 102 34.52 -33.06 -31.15
CA MET A 102 34.84 -31.82 -31.79
C MET A 102 36.34 -31.74 -32.14
N THR A 103 36.62 -31.18 -33.31
CA THR A 103 38.01 -30.77 -33.64
C THR A 103 38.39 -29.51 -32.87
N GLN A 104 39.66 -29.27 -32.65
CA GLN A 104 40.15 -28.11 -31.95
C GLN A 104 39.63 -26.80 -32.53
N SER A 105 39.66 -26.63 -33.84
CA SER A 105 39.16 -25.43 -34.53
C SER A 105 37.67 -25.19 -34.29
N VAL A 106 36.85 -26.26 -34.32
CA VAL A 106 35.42 -26.17 -34.05
C VAL A 106 35.17 -25.82 -32.56
N ALA A 107 35.95 -26.39 -31.66
CA ALA A 107 35.88 -26.09 -30.23
C ALA A 107 36.17 -24.61 -29.91
N GLU A 108 37.21 -24.06 -30.52
CA GLU A 108 37.59 -22.65 -30.36
C GLU A 108 36.45 -21.70 -30.84
N ILE A 109 35.87 -21.97 -32.00
CA ILE A 109 34.74 -21.18 -32.53
C ILE A 109 33.56 -21.25 -31.61
N GLN A 110 33.23 -22.47 -31.15
CA GLN A 110 32.08 -22.68 -30.28
C GLN A 110 32.25 -22.03 -28.89
N TYR A 111 33.47 -22.08 -28.34
CA TYR A 111 33.85 -21.43 -27.09
C TYR A 111 33.68 -19.90 -27.19
N LYS A 112 34.19 -19.30 -28.26
CA LYS A 112 34.02 -17.85 -28.51
C LYS A 112 32.55 -17.47 -28.60
N LYS A 113 31.75 -18.27 -29.31
CA LYS A 113 30.29 -18.05 -29.41
C LYS A 113 29.60 -18.10 -28.04
N LEU A 114 29.97 -19.04 -27.16
CA LEU A 114 29.43 -19.12 -25.81
C LEU A 114 29.85 -17.93 -24.95
N GLN A 115 31.07 -17.44 -25.06
CA GLN A 115 31.52 -16.21 -24.40
C GLN A 115 30.68 -15.00 -24.85
N ASP A 116 30.45 -14.84 -26.16
CA ASP A 116 29.64 -13.77 -26.70
C ASP A 116 28.18 -13.87 -26.21
N GLN A 117 27.62 -15.08 -26.15
CA GLN A 117 26.30 -15.34 -25.59
C GLN A 117 26.22 -14.99 -24.09
N GLN A 118 27.26 -15.35 -23.30
CA GLN A 118 27.33 -15.01 -21.87
C GLN A 118 27.37 -13.49 -21.68
N ASN A 119 28.22 -12.78 -22.45
CA ASN A 119 28.31 -11.32 -22.37
C ASN A 119 26.98 -10.65 -22.75
N SER A 120 26.36 -11.11 -23.81
CA SER A 120 25.03 -10.62 -24.26
C SER A 120 23.94 -10.90 -23.21
N PHE A 121 23.97 -12.04 -22.55
CA PHE A 121 23.05 -12.38 -21.46
C PHE A 121 23.23 -11.48 -20.26
N ASN A 122 24.50 -11.26 -19.83
CA ASN A 122 24.80 -10.39 -18.69
C ASN A 122 24.33 -8.95 -18.93
N GLN A 123 24.59 -8.41 -20.14
CA GLN A 123 24.11 -7.08 -20.51
C GLN A 123 22.59 -7.00 -20.52
N TYR A 124 21.92 -8.01 -21.12
CA TYR A 124 20.47 -8.09 -21.14
C TYR A 124 19.87 -8.16 -19.75
N ALA A 125 20.41 -9.02 -18.86
CA ALA A 125 19.93 -9.15 -17.49
C ALA A 125 20.09 -7.85 -16.69
N ALA A 126 21.24 -7.16 -16.83
CA ALA A 126 21.49 -5.88 -16.18
C ALA A 126 20.50 -4.80 -16.68
N GLN A 127 20.28 -4.72 -18.01
CA GLN A 127 19.32 -3.79 -18.59
C GLN A 127 17.89 -4.06 -18.08
N LYS A 128 17.50 -5.34 -17.99
CA LYS A 128 16.17 -5.71 -17.50
C LYS A 128 15.99 -5.44 -16.01
N GLN A 129 17.04 -5.58 -15.22
CA GLN A 129 16.99 -5.18 -13.80
C GLN A 129 16.76 -3.67 -13.64
N GLN A 130 17.41 -2.86 -14.47
CA GLN A 130 17.19 -1.42 -14.48
C GLN A 130 15.75 -1.09 -14.93
N GLU A 131 15.24 -1.74 -15.97
CA GLU A 131 13.86 -1.55 -16.46
C GLU A 131 12.83 -1.87 -15.36
N ILE A 132 13.06 -2.90 -14.55
CA ILE A 132 12.18 -3.23 -13.40
C ILE A 132 12.20 -2.09 -12.37
N ALA A 133 13.37 -1.56 -12.03
CA ALA A 133 13.48 -0.46 -11.08
C ALA A 133 12.81 0.82 -11.58
N GLU A 134 12.98 1.14 -12.87
CA GLU A 134 12.30 2.27 -13.52
C GLU A 134 10.79 2.10 -13.53
N GLU A 135 10.28 0.90 -13.83
CA GLU A 135 8.85 0.60 -13.81
C GLU A 135 8.23 0.78 -12.42
N GLN A 136 8.93 0.31 -11.38
CA GLN A 136 8.50 0.51 -10.00
C GLN A 136 8.42 2.00 -9.64
N GLN A 137 9.44 2.78 -10.01
CA GLN A 137 9.43 4.23 -9.75
C GLN A 137 8.31 4.95 -10.51
N VAL A 138 8.08 4.58 -11.78
CA VAL A 138 6.98 5.14 -12.58
C VAL A 138 5.63 4.81 -11.95
N MET A 139 5.43 3.56 -11.53
CA MET A 139 4.20 3.13 -10.85
C MET A 139 3.97 3.94 -9.57
N MET A 140 5.00 4.11 -8.74
CA MET A 140 4.90 4.88 -7.50
C MET A 140 4.49 6.34 -7.76
N ASN A 141 5.10 6.99 -8.75
CA ASN A 141 4.74 8.35 -9.14
C ASN A 141 3.30 8.44 -9.66
N GLN A 142 2.87 7.46 -10.48
CA GLN A 142 1.50 7.41 -11.01
C GLN A 142 0.45 7.21 -9.92
N ILE A 143 0.81 6.64 -8.79
CA ILE A 143 -0.08 6.52 -7.62
C ILE A 143 -0.02 7.79 -6.76
N ALA A 144 1.17 8.33 -6.51
CA ALA A 144 1.36 9.47 -5.64
C ALA A 144 0.75 10.79 -6.18
N ASP A 145 0.89 11.04 -7.49
CA ASP A 145 0.42 12.28 -8.11
C ASP A 145 -1.11 12.47 -8.02
N PRO A 146 -1.95 11.47 -8.34
CA PRO A 146 -3.40 11.58 -8.16
C PRO A 146 -3.82 11.71 -6.69
N ILE A 147 -3.15 10.99 -5.77
CA ILE A 147 -3.43 11.13 -4.34
C ILE A 147 -3.17 12.57 -3.90
N LYS A 148 -2.02 13.12 -4.28
CA LYS A 148 -1.68 14.50 -3.93
C LYS A 148 -2.67 15.51 -4.51
N THR A 149 -3.00 15.38 -5.79
CA THR A 149 -3.95 16.25 -6.46
C THR A 149 -5.32 16.21 -5.79
N PHE A 150 -5.81 15.00 -5.49
CA PHE A 150 -7.08 14.82 -4.78
C PHE A 150 -7.05 15.45 -3.38
N ILE A 151 -5.98 15.26 -2.61
CA ILE A 151 -5.86 15.83 -1.26
C ILE A 151 -5.85 17.37 -1.32
N ASP A 152 -5.19 17.97 -2.30
CA ASP A 152 -5.16 19.43 -2.48
C ASP A 152 -6.58 19.97 -2.77
N GLU A 153 -7.33 19.31 -3.68
CA GLU A 153 -8.71 19.67 -4.04
C GLU A 153 -9.66 19.44 -2.86
N PHE A 154 -9.57 18.29 -2.21
CA PHE A 154 -10.36 17.94 -1.03
C PHE A 154 -10.16 18.93 0.12
N ASN A 155 -8.91 19.32 0.39
CA ASN A 155 -8.63 20.30 1.42
C ASN A 155 -9.11 21.72 1.06
N ALA A 156 -9.16 22.08 -0.23
CA ALA A 156 -9.74 23.35 -0.66
C ALA A 156 -11.24 23.46 -0.32
N GLU A 157 -11.95 22.32 -0.31
CA GLU A 157 -13.37 22.27 0.06
C GLU A 157 -13.58 22.16 1.59
N LYS A 158 -12.77 21.35 2.28
CA LYS A 158 -12.93 21.07 3.71
C LYS A 158 -12.33 22.14 4.61
N GLY A 159 -11.28 22.82 4.18
CA GLY A 159 -10.63 23.91 4.91
C GLY A 159 -9.84 23.46 6.14
N TYR A 160 -9.26 22.26 6.14
CA TYR A 160 -8.38 21.81 7.21
C TYR A 160 -7.09 22.60 7.23
N ALA A 161 -6.55 22.87 8.42
CA ALA A 161 -5.27 23.57 8.58
C ALA A 161 -4.10 22.73 8.08
N MET A 162 -4.18 21.39 8.22
CA MET A 162 -3.16 20.45 7.81
C MET A 162 -3.75 19.06 7.67
N ILE A 163 -3.33 18.35 6.62
CA ILE A 163 -3.60 16.91 6.43
C ILE A 163 -2.27 16.19 6.54
N LEU A 164 -2.18 15.23 7.45
CA LEU A 164 -1.01 14.41 7.69
C LEU A 164 -1.27 12.98 7.19
N THR A 165 -0.21 12.19 7.04
CA THR A 165 -0.33 10.77 6.76
C THR A 165 0.21 9.94 7.92
N THR A 166 -0.29 8.72 8.05
CA THR A 166 0.41 7.67 8.77
C THR A 166 1.70 7.28 8.01
N GLN A 167 2.44 6.30 8.51
CA GLN A 167 3.67 5.86 7.85
C GLN A 167 3.39 5.40 6.40
N GLY A 168 4.27 5.78 5.47
CA GLY A 168 4.23 5.34 4.10
C GLY A 168 5.49 5.74 3.33
N ASP A 169 5.84 4.95 2.32
CA ASP A 169 7.05 5.14 1.52
C ASP A 169 6.92 6.25 0.47
N ILE A 170 5.69 6.67 0.15
CA ILE A 170 5.40 7.61 -0.94
C ILE A 170 5.32 9.05 -0.45
N LEU A 171 4.74 9.28 0.74
CA LEU A 171 4.54 10.60 1.31
C LEU A 171 5.28 10.72 2.66
N PRO A 172 6.07 11.77 2.88
CA PRO A 172 6.73 12.01 4.16
C PRO A 172 5.72 12.52 5.22
N ALA A 173 6.08 12.39 6.47
CA ALA A 173 5.40 12.86 7.66
C ALA A 173 4.44 11.83 8.32
N PRO A 174 5.00 10.88 9.07
CA PRO A 174 4.20 9.88 9.76
C PRO A 174 3.47 10.48 10.98
N VAL A 175 2.21 10.07 11.15
CA VAL A 175 1.45 10.23 12.39
C VAL A 175 1.70 9.01 13.27
N VAL A 176 2.18 9.22 14.49
CA VAL A 176 2.47 8.14 15.46
C VAL A 176 1.21 7.78 16.24
N THR A 177 0.43 8.79 16.66
CA THR A 177 -0.85 8.63 17.35
C THR A 177 -1.70 9.88 17.14
N ALA A 178 -3.01 9.69 17.03
CA ALA A 178 -3.98 10.78 16.91
C ALA A 178 -5.35 10.33 17.44
N ASP A 179 -6.26 11.28 17.65
CA ASP A 179 -7.64 11.00 17.99
C ASP A 179 -8.34 10.37 16.75
N PRO A 180 -9.06 9.25 16.91
CA PRO A 180 -9.80 8.63 15.80
C PRO A 180 -10.81 9.54 15.10
N SER A 181 -11.34 10.55 15.78
CA SER A 181 -12.24 11.54 15.20
C SER A 181 -11.58 12.47 14.17
N LEU A 182 -10.24 12.46 14.12
CA LEU A 182 -9.44 13.21 13.14
C LEU A 182 -8.99 12.34 11.95
N ASP A 183 -9.39 11.07 11.93
CA ASP A 183 -9.12 10.15 10.83
C ASP A 183 -10.09 10.39 9.67
N ILE A 184 -9.56 10.80 8.54
CA ILE A 184 -10.31 11.04 7.31
C ILE A 184 -10.05 9.97 6.23
N THR A 185 -9.50 8.81 6.61
CA THR A 185 -9.09 7.76 5.66
C THR A 185 -10.25 7.30 4.77
N ASP A 186 -11.43 7.07 5.35
CA ASP A 186 -12.60 6.61 4.59
C ASP A 186 -13.06 7.67 3.57
N GLU A 187 -13.09 8.94 3.94
CA GLU A 187 -13.46 10.03 3.04
C GLU A 187 -12.46 10.19 1.89
N VAL A 188 -11.17 10.09 2.19
CA VAL A 188 -10.10 10.14 1.19
C VAL A 188 -10.20 8.97 0.23
N LEU A 189 -10.39 7.76 0.73
CA LEU A 189 -10.48 6.55 -0.08
C LEU A 189 -11.71 6.54 -0.97
N GLU A 190 -12.87 6.90 -0.42
CA GLU A 190 -14.13 7.02 -1.18
C GLU A 190 -13.97 8.03 -2.33
N GLY A 191 -13.40 9.21 -2.04
CA GLY A 191 -13.20 10.24 -3.04
C GLY A 191 -12.20 9.87 -4.14
N LEU A 192 -11.07 9.25 -3.77
CA LEU A 192 -10.07 8.76 -4.73
C LEU A 192 -10.66 7.72 -5.67
N ASN A 193 -11.41 6.74 -5.15
CA ASN A 193 -12.02 5.69 -5.95
C ASN A 193 -13.11 6.27 -6.87
N ALA A 194 -13.93 7.21 -6.39
CA ALA A 194 -14.93 7.89 -7.21
C ALA A 194 -14.30 8.69 -8.35
N ALA A 195 -13.23 9.45 -8.08
CA ALA A 195 -12.47 10.18 -9.09
C ALA A 195 -11.86 9.25 -10.14
N TYR A 196 -11.31 8.12 -9.71
CA TYR A 196 -10.74 7.13 -10.62
C TYR A 196 -11.79 6.50 -11.54
N VAL A 197 -12.92 6.07 -11.00
CA VAL A 197 -14.04 5.52 -11.79
C VAL A 197 -14.51 6.53 -12.84
N LYS A 198 -14.65 7.80 -12.46
CA LYS A 198 -15.01 8.89 -13.39
C LYS A 198 -13.97 9.02 -14.51
N SER A 199 -12.68 9.06 -14.18
CA SER A 199 -11.61 9.18 -15.17
C SER A 199 -11.53 7.99 -16.14
N LYS A 200 -11.90 6.78 -15.69
CA LYS A 200 -11.98 5.59 -16.55
C LYS A 200 -13.15 5.67 -17.53
N SER A 201 -14.28 6.27 -17.12
CA SER A 201 -15.44 6.44 -18.01
C SER A 201 -15.17 7.46 -19.12
N GLU A 202 -14.53 8.59 -18.78
CA GLU A 202 -14.18 9.65 -19.72
C GLU A 202 -13.14 9.23 -20.79
N LYS A 203 -12.31 8.23 -20.51
CA LYS A 203 -11.33 7.70 -21.47
C LYS A 203 -11.90 6.65 -22.43
N LYS A 204 -13.15 6.19 -22.22
CA LYS A 204 -13.79 5.19 -23.07
C LYS A 204 -14.68 5.78 -24.16
N ASP A 205 -14.99 7.07 -24.06
CA ASP A 205 -15.70 7.87 -25.06
C ASP A 205 -14.71 8.57 -25.99
#